data_0e2a965c8a61ef10296bf4998a18dc7e
#
_entry.id   0e2a965c8a61ef10296bf4998a18dc7e
#
_cell.length_a   1.000
_cell.length_b   1.000
_cell.length_c   1.000
_cell.angle_alpha   90.00
_cell.angle_beta   90.00
_cell.angle_gamma   90.00
#
_symmetry.space_group_name_H-M   'P 1'
#
loop_
_entity.id
_entity.type
_entity.pdbx_description
1 polymer ?
#
loop_
_entity_poly.entity_id
_entity_poly.type
_entity_poly.pdbx_seq_one_letter_code
_entity_poly.pdbx_strand_id
1 'polypeptide(L)'
;MPIISKNKPYSFIKNLEFYTIKRIKGMGSHPSQDHLNELLELFKQDLSIDLKREIASSIGRQLDDDIIYNFLKQEAFREHYMEVVYQFLRTALYKSKDMRFAKLCDDLLQHYQNENMQKMKQYYDYRHAKKPPLKIIENIIRKPSLLVGDNAQTLNKIAPSSVNLIFTSPPYYNARIYSDYKNYKDYLSAMSQSLKACFRVLEEGRFIIINVSPVITKRAGREFESVRYPIHFDFHQILIDNGFYFVDEILWIKPDFSVPNRIGGYLQNKKPLGYKPNCVSESLLVYRKKAPFLPDKNIKIAEKRLKPIKQNHTLFGKKELPIETTNCWYITPKSSKDHPAVFPESLCERVLNYYSFENEVVCDPFAGSGTFGMVAKSMGRIPLLCEQHPKYAQNLIKLGFKEI
;
A
#
# COMPACT_ATOMS: atom_id res chain seq x y z
N MET A 1 -33.10 -24.03 -14.69
CA MET A 1 -32.68 -23.53 -13.37
C MET A 1 -33.89 -23.34 -12.49
N PRO A 2 -33.94 -23.78 -11.23
CA PRO A 2 -35.06 -23.46 -10.35
C PRO A 2 -35.01 -21.96 -10.03
N ILE A 3 -36.16 -21.29 -10.21
CA ILE A 3 -36.37 -19.91 -9.81
C ILE A 3 -36.11 -19.83 -8.31
N ILE A 4 -35.02 -19.19 -7.90
CA ILE A 4 -34.66 -19.01 -6.50
C ILE A 4 -35.70 -18.01 -5.93
N SER A 5 -36.58 -18.50 -5.04
CA SER A 5 -37.58 -17.68 -4.37
C SER A 5 -36.85 -16.54 -3.61
N LYS A 6 -37.42 -15.33 -3.65
CA LYS A 6 -36.87 -14.08 -3.03
C LYS A 6 -36.61 -14.16 -1.51
N ASN A 7 -36.89 -15.30 -0.86
CA ASN A 7 -36.86 -15.47 0.61
C ASN A 7 -35.78 -16.46 1.10
N LYS A 8 -34.75 -16.81 0.30
CA LYS A 8 -33.67 -17.65 0.83
C LYS A 8 -32.63 -16.80 1.55
N PRO A 9 -32.14 -17.25 2.71
CA PRO A 9 -31.12 -16.48 3.46
C PRO A 9 -29.84 -16.31 2.63
N TYR A 10 -29.23 -15.14 2.71
CA TYR A 10 -28.04 -14.72 1.95
C TYR A 10 -26.86 -15.71 2.07
N SER A 11 -26.73 -16.40 3.20
CA SER A 11 -25.75 -17.48 3.42
C SER A 11 -25.97 -18.68 2.52
N PHE A 12 -27.21 -19.05 2.21
CA PHE A 12 -27.53 -20.19 1.36
C PHE A 12 -27.16 -19.89 -0.11
N ILE A 13 -27.41 -18.66 -0.58
CA ILE A 13 -27.06 -18.21 -1.93
C ILE A 13 -25.55 -18.22 -2.10
N LYS A 14 -24.80 -17.68 -1.14
CA LYS A 14 -23.31 -17.70 -1.15
C LYS A 14 -22.74 -19.12 -1.18
N ASN A 15 -23.33 -20.04 -0.42
CA ASN A 15 -22.87 -21.43 -0.42
C ASN A 15 -23.11 -22.11 -1.78
N LEU A 16 -24.26 -21.89 -2.40
CA LEU A 16 -24.58 -22.47 -3.72
C LEU A 16 -23.61 -21.91 -4.80
N GLU A 17 -23.36 -20.60 -4.78
CA GLU A 17 -22.42 -19.96 -5.69
C GLU A 17 -20.97 -20.47 -5.47
N PHE A 18 -20.56 -20.64 -4.22
CA PHE A 18 -19.24 -21.23 -3.90
C PHE A 18 -19.06 -22.64 -4.46
N TYR A 19 -20.05 -23.52 -4.31
CA TYR A 19 -20.00 -24.87 -4.88
C TYR A 19 -19.95 -24.85 -6.40
N THR A 20 -20.70 -23.94 -7.03
CA THR A 20 -20.68 -23.77 -8.49
C THR A 20 -19.30 -23.28 -8.98
N ILE A 21 -18.70 -22.31 -8.31
CA ILE A 21 -17.33 -21.84 -8.61
C ILE A 21 -16.33 -22.98 -8.45
N LYS A 22 -16.44 -23.81 -7.41
CA LYS A 22 -15.57 -24.96 -7.20
C LYS A 22 -15.66 -25.98 -8.34
N ARG A 23 -16.88 -26.25 -8.84
CA ARG A 23 -17.10 -27.13 -10.01
C ARG A 23 -16.42 -26.54 -11.25
N ILE A 24 -16.65 -25.25 -11.55
CA ILE A 24 -16.06 -24.57 -12.70
C ILE A 24 -14.52 -24.61 -12.64
N LYS A 25 -13.93 -24.38 -11.46
CA LYS A 25 -12.49 -24.52 -11.24
C LYS A 25 -12.00 -25.94 -11.53
N GLY A 26 -12.77 -26.95 -11.14
CA GLY A 26 -12.49 -28.35 -11.44
C GLY A 26 -12.41 -28.61 -12.94
N MET A 27 -13.38 -28.11 -13.71
CA MET A 27 -13.38 -28.19 -15.19
C MET A 27 -12.15 -27.53 -15.79
N GLY A 28 -11.75 -26.34 -15.29
CA GLY A 28 -10.53 -25.67 -15.73
C GLY A 28 -9.23 -26.38 -15.33
N SER A 29 -9.24 -27.23 -14.31
CA SER A 29 -8.08 -27.99 -13.86
C SER A 29 -7.95 -29.34 -14.59
N HIS A 30 -9.00 -29.80 -15.24
CA HIS A 30 -9.06 -31.05 -16.02
C HIS A 30 -9.54 -30.75 -17.45
N PRO A 31 -8.66 -30.21 -18.32
CA PRO A 31 -9.03 -29.81 -19.68
C PRO A 31 -9.58 -30.99 -20.50
N SER A 32 -10.74 -30.74 -21.12
CA SER A 32 -11.35 -31.69 -22.07
C SER A 32 -12.29 -30.96 -23.04
N GLN A 33 -12.61 -31.56 -24.17
CA GLN A 33 -13.53 -30.97 -25.15
C GLN A 33 -14.94 -30.78 -24.56
N ASP A 34 -15.41 -31.73 -23.78
CA ASP A 34 -16.71 -31.63 -23.11
C ASP A 34 -16.76 -30.48 -22.11
N HIS A 35 -15.70 -30.32 -21.29
CA HIS A 35 -15.59 -29.21 -20.37
C HIS A 35 -15.51 -27.86 -21.11
N LEU A 36 -14.78 -27.77 -22.21
CA LEU A 36 -14.72 -26.55 -23.01
C LEU A 36 -16.10 -26.18 -23.54
N ASN A 37 -16.80 -27.15 -24.14
CA ASN A 37 -18.16 -26.92 -24.67
C ASN A 37 -19.14 -26.47 -23.55
N GLU A 38 -19.13 -27.15 -22.40
CA GLU A 38 -19.94 -26.78 -21.24
C GLU A 38 -19.62 -25.35 -20.73
N LEU A 39 -18.34 -24.98 -20.61
CA LEU A 39 -17.92 -23.68 -20.19
C LEU A 39 -18.36 -22.56 -21.15
N LEU A 40 -18.30 -22.81 -22.47
CA LEU A 40 -18.75 -21.85 -23.48
C LEU A 40 -20.25 -21.63 -23.42
N GLU A 41 -21.05 -22.68 -23.20
CA GLU A 41 -22.50 -22.54 -23.02
C GLU A 41 -22.86 -21.87 -21.70
N LEU A 42 -22.14 -22.13 -20.63
CA LEU A 42 -22.34 -21.43 -19.35
C LEU A 42 -22.02 -19.94 -19.44
N PHE A 43 -21.00 -19.56 -20.22
CA PHE A 43 -20.63 -18.14 -20.36
C PHE A 43 -21.73 -17.27 -20.98
N LYS A 44 -22.56 -17.87 -21.85
CA LYS A 44 -23.69 -17.17 -22.50
C LYS A 44 -24.86 -16.85 -21.56
N GLN A 45 -24.87 -17.44 -20.37
CA GLN A 45 -25.96 -17.26 -19.40
C GLN A 45 -25.77 -15.95 -18.61
N ASP A 46 -26.88 -15.42 -18.09
CA ASP A 46 -26.85 -14.29 -17.15
C ASP A 46 -26.43 -14.78 -15.76
N LEU A 47 -25.15 -14.58 -15.44
CA LEU A 47 -24.51 -15.08 -14.23
C LEU A 47 -23.86 -13.92 -13.46
N SER A 48 -23.56 -14.17 -12.18
CA SER A 48 -22.78 -13.22 -11.38
C SER A 48 -21.38 -12.98 -11.99
N ILE A 49 -20.81 -11.81 -11.70
CA ILE A 49 -19.47 -11.43 -12.18
C ILE A 49 -18.43 -12.48 -11.74
N ASP A 50 -18.52 -12.98 -10.50
CA ASP A 50 -17.60 -13.98 -9.97
C ASP A 50 -17.66 -15.31 -10.74
N LEU A 51 -18.86 -15.76 -11.11
CA LEU A 51 -19.05 -16.94 -11.93
C LEU A 51 -18.50 -16.74 -13.35
N LYS A 52 -18.87 -15.64 -14.02
CA LYS A 52 -18.36 -15.31 -15.36
C LYS A 52 -16.84 -15.21 -15.38
N ARG A 53 -16.25 -14.55 -14.37
CA ARG A 53 -14.79 -14.47 -14.23
C ARG A 53 -14.12 -15.84 -14.13
N GLU A 54 -14.68 -16.76 -13.31
CA GLU A 54 -14.11 -18.10 -13.18
C GLU A 54 -14.30 -18.94 -14.43
N ILE A 55 -15.45 -18.82 -15.12
CA ILE A 55 -15.70 -19.48 -16.41
C ILE A 55 -14.66 -19.00 -17.44
N ALA A 56 -14.48 -17.69 -17.60
CA ALA A 56 -13.48 -17.13 -18.52
C ALA A 56 -12.05 -17.64 -18.20
N SER A 57 -11.70 -17.69 -16.92
CA SER A 57 -10.43 -18.24 -16.45
C SER A 57 -10.30 -19.73 -16.78
N SER A 58 -11.38 -20.50 -16.66
CA SER A 58 -11.39 -21.95 -16.91
C SER A 58 -11.36 -22.29 -18.41
N ILE A 59 -12.02 -21.48 -19.26
CA ILE A 59 -11.91 -21.57 -20.73
C ILE A 59 -10.44 -21.37 -21.14
N GLY A 60 -9.77 -20.34 -20.60
CA GLY A 60 -8.37 -20.07 -20.94
C GLY A 60 -7.39 -21.20 -20.59
N ARG A 61 -7.77 -22.13 -19.72
CA ARG A 61 -6.98 -23.32 -19.34
C ARG A 61 -7.23 -24.55 -20.20
N GLN A 62 -8.19 -24.52 -21.13
CA GLN A 62 -8.49 -25.62 -22.03
C GLN A 62 -7.44 -25.75 -23.15
N LEU A 63 -7.48 -26.86 -23.90
CA LEU A 63 -6.42 -27.23 -24.85
C LEU A 63 -6.65 -26.75 -26.29
N ASP A 64 -7.91 -26.48 -26.69
CA ASP A 64 -8.24 -26.09 -28.05
C ASP A 64 -8.04 -24.59 -28.26
N ASP A 65 -6.84 -24.21 -28.71
CA ASP A 65 -6.46 -22.83 -28.91
C ASP A 65 -7.27 -22.10 -30.01
N ASP A 66 -7.78 -22.84 -31.01
CA ASP A 66 -8.59 -22.23 -32.09
C ASP A 66 -9.97 -21.81 -31.57
N ILE A 67 -10.63 -22.67 -30.82
CA ILE A 67 -11.92 -22.40 -30.20
C ILE A 67 -11.75 -21.24 -29.16
N ILE A 68 -10.73 -21.34 -28.34
CA ILE A 68 -10.45 -20.32 -27.31
C ILE A 68 -10.16 -18.95 -27.98
N TYR A 69 -9.35 -18.90 -29.02
CA TYR A 69 -9.05 -17.68 -29.73
C TYR A 69 -10.31 -17.03 -30.31
N ASN A 70 -11.16 -17.84 -31.01
CA ASN A 70 -12.38 -17.36 -31.61
C ASN A 70 -13.35 -16.83 -30.54
N PHE A 71 -13.49 -17.52 -29.41
CA PHE A 71 -14.28 -17.07 -28.27
C PHE A 71 -13.76 -15.71 -27.72
N LEU A 72 -12.45 -15.61 -27.45
CA LEU A 72 -11.87 -14.39 -26.93
C LEU A 72 -12.01 -13.23 -27.92
N LYS A 73 -11.78 -13.45 -29.21
CA LYS A 73 -11.93 -12.44 -30.26
C LYS A 73 -13.37 -11.91 -30.33
N GLN A 74 -14.36 -12.76 -30.09
CA GLN A 74 -15.76 -12.38 -30.13
C GLN A 74 -16.19 -11.64 -28.85
N GLU A 75 -15.80 -12.12 -27.66
CA GLU A 75 -16.35 -11.67 -26.40
C GLU A 75 -15.53 -10.56 -25.73
N ALA A 76 -14.21 -10.52 -25.95
CA ALA A 76 -13.31 -9.67 -25.17
C ALA A 76 -13.56 -8.16 -25.34
N PHE A 77 -14.10 -7.73 -26.47
CA PHE A 77 -14.44 -6.32 -26.73
C PHE A 77 -15.92 -5.97 -26.46
N ARG A 78 -16.74 -6.97 -26.13
CA ARG A 78 -18.15 -6.84 -25.81
C ARG A 78 -18.42 -6.89 -24.31
N GLU A 79 -17.49 -7.47 -23.57
CA GLU A 79 -17.66 -7.66 -22.13
C GLU A 79 -17.53 -6.33 -21.39
N HIS A 80 -18.47 -6.06 -20.49
CA HIS A 80 -18.53 -4.82 -19.71
C HIS A 80 -17.83 -4.94 -18.34
N TYR A 81 -17.65 -6.17 -17.85
CA TYR A 81 -17.03 -6.41 -16.55
C TYR A 81 -15.52 -6.57 -16.67
N MET A 82 -14.79 -5.58 -16.18
CA MET A 82 -13.32 -5.57 -16.28
C MET A 82 -12.67 -6.80 -15.63
N GLU A 83 -13.25 -7.35 -14.57
CA GLU A 83 -12.78 -8.57 -13.91
C GLU A 83 -12.79 -9.78 -14.84
N VAL A 84 -13.73 -9.84 -15.76
CA VAL A 84 -13.80 -10.87 -16.82
C VAL A 84 -12.79 -10.58 -17.92
N VAL A 85 -12.71 -9.32 -18.37
CA VAL A 85 -11.72 -8.87 -19.38
C VAL A 85 -10.28 -9.15 -18.92
N TYR A 86 -9.99 -9.01 -17.63
CA TYR A 86 -8.67 -9.38 -17.07
C TYR A 86 -8.35 -10.88 -17.28
N GLN A 87 -9.35 -11.77 -17.23
CA GLN A 87 -9.10 -13.18 -17.52
C GLN A 87 -8.85 -13.44 -19.01
N PHE A 88 -9.49 -12.68 -19.89
CA PHE A 88 -9.22 -12.74 -21.34
C PHE A 88 -7.78 -12.26 -21.64
N LEU A 89 -7.37 -11.12 -21.11
CA LEU A 89 -5.99 -10.65 -21.22
C LEU A 89 -5.00 -11.66 -20.65
N ARG A 90 -5.28 -12.22 -19.48
CA ARG A 90 -4.43 -13.28 -18.89
C ARG A 90 -4.29 -14.47 -19.82
N THR A 91 -5.36 -14.95 -20.41
CA THR A 91 -5.34 -16.05 -21.38
C THR A 91 -4.48 -15.71 -22.59
N ALA A 92 -4.68 -14.50 -23.17
CA ALA A 92 -3.89 -14.03 -24.32
C ALA A 92 -2.40 -13.96 -23.97
N LEU A 93 -2.02 -13.45 -22.78
CA LEU A 93 -0.65 -13.41 -22.31
C LEU A 93 -0.02 -14.80 -22.21
N TYR A 94 -0.69 -15.77 -21.57
CA TYR A 94 -0.14 -17.12 -21.38
C TYR A 94 -0.07 -17.94 -22.68
N LYS A 95 -0.92 -17.64 -23.67
CA LYS A 95 -0.92 -18.27 -25.00
C LYS A 95 -0.18 -17.43 -26.07
N SER A 96 0.51 -16.36 -25.69
CA SER A 96 1.17 -15.39 -26.60
C SER A 96 2.34 -15.94 -27.43
N LYS A 97 2.71 -17.21 -27.28
CA LYS A 97 3.58 -17.92 -28.24
C LYS A 97 2.91 -18.04 -29.60
N ASP A 98 1.59 -18.16 -29.66
CA ASP A 98 0.81 -18.02 -30.87
C ASP A 98 0.62 -16.53 -31.16
N MET A 99 1.01 -16.11 -32.36
CA MET A 99 0.98 -14.70 -32.81
C MET A 99 -0.43 -14.11 -32.79
N ARG A 100 -1.47 -14.92 -32.91
CA ARG A 100 -2.88 -14.48 -32.83
C ARG A 100 -3.21 -13.95 -31.43
N PHE A 101 -2.80 -14.70 -30.38
CA PHE A 101 -3.00 -14.27 -29.00
C PHE A 101 -2.09 -13.10 -28.62
N ALA A 102 -0.87 -13.04 -29.15
CA ALA A 102 0.02 -11.91 -28.95
C ALA A 102 -0.63 -10.62 -29.49
N LYS A 103 -1.15 -10.66 -30.71
CA LYS A 103 -1.86 -9.53 -31.31
C LYS A 103 -3.12 -9.16 -30.51
N LEU A 104 -3.93 -10.15 -30.12
CA LEU A 104 -5.13 -9.91 -29.29
C LEU A 104 -4.77 -9.22 -27.95
N CYS A 105 -3.64 -9.58 -27.35
CA CYS A 105 -3.15 -8.93 -26.14
C CYS A 105 -2.90 -7.44 -26.37
N ASP A 106 -2.19 -7.10 -27.47
CA ASP A 106 -1.89 -5.71 -27.81
C ASP A 106 -3.18 -4.91 -28.14
N ASP A 107 -4.09 -5.52 -28.90
CA ASP A 107 -5.38 -4.93 -29.25
C ASP A 107 -6.23 -4.64 -27.96
N LEU A 108 -6.25 -5.55 -27.00
CA LEU A 108 -6.95 -5.36 -25.71
C LEU A 108 -6.32 -4.23 -24.89
N LEU A 109 -4.99 -4.18 -24.82
CA LEU A 109 -4.28 -3.12 -24.08
C LEU A 109 -4.52 -1.74 -24.71
N GLN A 110 -4.56 -1.67 -26.03
CA GLN A 110 -4.86 -0.44 -26.77
C GLN A 110 -6.32 -0.01 -26.62
N HIS A 111 -7.26 -0.96 -26.70
CA HIS A 111 -8.69 -0.67 -26.63
C HIS A 111 -9.12 -0.12 -25.25
N TYR A 112 -8.73 -0.82 -24.19
CA TYR A 112 -9.17 -0.48 -22.84
C TYR A 112 -8.33 0.61 -22.17
N GLN A 113 -7.07 0.80 -22.56
CA GLN A 113 -6.12 1.76 -21.97
C GLN A 113 -6.08 1.70 -20.43
N ASN A 114 -6.35 0.51 -19.87
CA ASN A 114 -6.55 0.29 -18.44
C ASN A 114 -5.22 0.04 -17.72
N GLU A 115 -4.96 0.78 -16.65
CA GLU A 115 -3.71 0.70 -15.89
C GLU A 115 -3.44 -0.68 -15.29
N ASN A 116 -4.48 -1.39 -14.83
CA ASN A 116 -4.32 -2.73 -14.27
C ASN A 116 -3.92 -3.75 -15.34
N MET A 117 -4.46 -3.60 -16.56
CA MET A 117 -4.07 -4.44 -17.69
C MET A 117 -2.61 -4.20 -18.07
N GLN A 118 -2.16 -2.96 -18.08
CA GLN A 118 -0.75 -2.61 -18.30
C GLN A 118 0.16 -3.22 -17.21
N LYS A 119 -0.25 -3.18 -15.95
CA LYS A 119 0.47 -3.84 -14.85
C LYS A 119 0.51 -5.35 -15.01
N MET A 120 -0.59 -5.98 -15.44
CA MET A 120 -0.64 -7.43 -15.71
C MET A 120 0.39 -7.82 -16.77
N LYS A 121 0.48 -7.05 -17.88
CA LYS A 121 1.48 -7.26 -18.94
C LYS A 121 2.90 -7.10 -18.40
N GLN A 122 3.18 -6.05 -17.64
CA GLN A 122 4.50 -5.81 -17.04
C GLN A 122 4.91 -6.97 -16.11
N TYR A 123 3.99 -7.47 -15.26
CA TYR A 123 4.26 -8.61 -14.37
C TYR A 123 4.49 -9.89 -15.15
N TYR A 124 3.72 -10.12 -16.21
CA TYR A 124 3.90 -11.28 -17.09
C TYR A 124 5.28 -11.23 -17.77
N ASP A 125 5.62 -10.13 -18.41
CA ASP A 125 6.90 -9.96 -19.11
C ASP A 125 8.08 -10.10 -18.16
N TYR A 126 8.01 -9.44 -16.98
CA TYR A 126 9.02 -9.57 -15.97
C TYR A 126 9.20 -11.02 -15.48
N ARG A 127 8.10 -11.77 -15.31
CA ARG A 127 8.14 -13.16 -14.85
C ARG A 127 8.76 -14.10 -15.87
N HIS A 128 8.54 -13.86 -17.16
CA HIS A 128 8.97 -14.72 -18.27
C HIS A 128 10.26 -14.25 -18.95
N ALA A 129 10.75 -13.04 -18.67
CA ALA A 129 12.04 -12.58 -19.17
C ALA A 129 13.20 -13.45 -18.66
N LYS A 130 14.25 -13.64 -19.48
CA LYS A 130 15.54 -14.16 -19.03
C LYS A 130 16.11 -13.20 -17.99
N LYS A 131 16.09 -13.60 -16.73
CA LYS A 131 16.47 -12.72 -15.63
C LYS A 131 17.97 -12.76 -15.41
N PRO A 132 18.64 -11.59 -15.30
CA PRO A 132 19.95 -11.54 -14.69
C PRO A 132 19.83 -12.01 -13.22
N PRO A 133 20.91 -12.58 -12.65
CA PRO A 133 20.90 -12.95 -11.24
C PRO A 133 20.45 -11.76 -10.37
N LEU A 134 19.67 -12.05 -9.33
CA LEU A 134 19.19 -11.02 -8.38
C LEU A 134 20.39 -10.22 -7.88
N LYS A 135 20.49 -8.97 -8.30
CA LYS A 135 21.50 -8.04 -7.77
C LYS A 135 21.03 -7.68 -6.36
N ILE A 136 21.64 -8.33 -5.35
CA ILE A 136 21.46 -7.94 -3.96
C ILE A 136 22.25 -6.65 -3.80
N ILE A 137 21.56 -5.52 -3.67
CA ILE A 137 22.21 -4.27 -3.30
C ILE A 137 22.63 -4.44 -1.85
N GLU A 138 23.93 -4.53 -1.62
CA GLU A 138 24.44 -4.51 -0.25
C GLU A 138 24.10 -3.17 0.38
N ASN A 139 23.47 -3.20 1.54
CA ASN A 139 23.14 -1.98 2.26
C ASN A 139 24.45 -1.30 2.68
N ILE A 140 24.69 -0.12 2.12
CA ILE A 140 25.83 0.74 2.48
C ILE A 140 25.68 1.22 3.94
N ILE A 141 24.44 1.38 4.39
CA ILE A 141 24.10 1.78 5.76
C ILE A 141 24.06 0.51 6.62
N ARG A 142 25.02 0.38 7.52
CA ARG A 142 25.17 -0.81 8.40
C ARG A 142 24.94 -0.50 9.89
N LYS A 143 24.74 0.76 10.24
CA LYS A 143 24.57 1.21 11.62
C LYS A 143 23.45 2.27 11.70
N PRO A 144 22.82 2.43 12.88
CA PRO A 144 21.88 3.52 13.13
C PRO A 144 22.50 4.86 12.76
N SER A 145 21.88 5.57 11.82
CA SER A 145 22.45 6.76 11.19
C SER A 145 21.49 7.93 11.24
N LEU A 146 22.05 9.14 11.27
CA LEU A 146 21.33 10.41 11.28
C LEU A 146 21.85 11.31 10.17
N LEU A 147 20.95 11.88 9.40
CA LEU A 147 21.19 12.98 8.46
C LEU A 147 20.66 14.26 9.07
N VAL A 148 21.53 15.23 9.33
CA VAL A 148 21.16 16.52 9.89
C VAL A 148 20.90 17.52 8.77
N GLY A 149 19.69 18.11 8.75
CA GLY A 149 19.25 19.08 7.76
C GLY A 149 17.97 18.70 7.03
N ASP A 150 17.64 19.46 5.98
CA ASP A 150 16.48 19.21 5.12
C ASP A 150 16.57 17.83 4.45
N ASN A 151 15.57 17.01 4.66
CA ASN A 151 15.54 15.63 4.14
C ASN A 151 15.53 15.57 2.60
N ALA A 152 14.89 16.55 1.92
CA ALA A 152 14.89 16.62 0.46
C ALA A 152 16.32 16.75 -0.12
N GLN A 153 17.23 17.34 0.65
CA GLN A 153 18.63 17.52 0.28
C GLN A 153 19.50 16.40 0.85
N THR A 154 19.38 16.10 2.15
CA THR A 154 20.27 15.18 2.85
C THR A 154 20.09 13.74 2.38
N LEU A 155 18.89 13.32 2.02
CA LEU A 155 18.66 12.00 1.42
C LEU A 155 19.41 11.82 0.09
N ASN A 156 19.82 12.89 -0.61
CA ASN A 156 20.63 12.76 -1.83
C ASN A 156 22.01 12.16 -1.58
N LYS A 157 22.53 12.19 -0.35
CA LYS A 157 23.75 11.50 0.06
C LYS A 157 23.60 9.99 0.10
N ILE A 158 22.38 9.48 0.18
CA ILE A 158 22.05 8.06 0.29
C ILE A 158 21.92 7.44 -1.09
N ALA A 159 22.45 6.24 -1.28
CA ALA A 159 22.36 5.52 -2.54
C ALA A 159 20.88 5.25 -2.92
N PRO A 160 20.52 5.32 -4.23
CA PRO A 160 19.19 4.94 -4.68
C PRO A 160 18.83 3.50 -4.30
N SER A 161 17.56 3.24 -4.02
CA SER A 161 17.04 1.88 -3.75
C SER A 161 17.74 1.14 -2.60
N SER A 162 18.25 1.87 -1.60
CA SER A 162 18.98 1.31 -0.44
C SER A 162 18.18 1.27 0.86
N VAL A 163 16.95 1.81 0.87
CA VAL A 163 16.02 1.83 2.01
C VAL A 163 14.91 0.82 1.77
N ASN A 164 14.55 0.03 2.77
CA ASN A 164 13.59 -1.07 2.63
C ASN A 164 12.18 -0.71 3.13
N LEU A 165 12.07 0.27 4.04
CA LEU A 165 10.80 0.80 4.53
C LEU A 165 10.97 2.29 4.84
N ILE A 166 9.97 3.08 4.51
CA ILE A 166 9.83 4.45 5.02
C ILE A 166 8.55 4.52 5.84
N PHE A 167 8.67 4.98 7.08
CA PHE A 167 7.53 5.30 7.94
C PHE A 167 7.75 6.64 8.61
N THR A 168 6.78 7.53 8.50
CA THR A 168 6.93 8.91 8.98
C THR A 168 5.60 9.60 9.25
N SER A 169 5.65 10.65 10.07
CA SER A 169 4.61 11.67 10.20
C SER A 169 5.23 13.03 9.86
N PRO A 170 5.00 13.54 8.65
CA PRO A 170 5.55 14.83 8.26
C PRO A 170 4.98 15.97 9.12
N PRO A 171 5.64 17.13 9.19
CA PRO A 171 5.09 18.28 9.89
C PRO A 171 3.75 18.67 9.28
N TYR A 172 2.74 18.91 10.11
CA TYR A 172 1.42 19.34 9.65
C TYR A 172 1.41 20.83 9.37
N TYR A 173 0.72 21.24 8.30
CA TYR A 173 0.64 22.62 7.86
C TYR A 173 0.30 23.59 9.01
N ASN A 174 1.24 24.47 9.36
CA ASN A 174 1.13 25.50 10.41
C ASN A 174 0.47 25.04 11.73
N ALA A 175 0.54 23.73 12.02
CA ALA A 175 0.01 23.18 13.27
C ALA A 175 0.96 23.37 14.46
N ARG A 176 2.23 23.66 14.19
CA ARG A 176 3.31 23.79 15.19
C ARG A 176 4.30 24.89 14.78
N ILE A 177 5.07 25.38 15.76
CA ILE A 177 6.04 26.49 15.58
C ILE A 177 7.13 26.17 14.54
N TYR A 178 7.43 24.90 14.31
CA TYR A 178 8.46 24.44 13.35
C TYR A 178 7.94 24.19 11.92
N SER A 179 6.67 24.49 11.63
CA SER A 179 6.07 24.32 10.31
C SER A 179 5.45 25.64 9.85
N ASP A 180 6.30 26.65 9.65
CA ASP A 180 5.87 27.99 9.22
C ASP A 180 5.99 28.12 7.70
N TYR A 181 4.88 27.86 7.01
CA TYR A 181 4.74 28.01 5.58
C TYR A 181 3.84 29.20 5.27
N LYS A 182 4.22 30.04 4.31
CA LYS A 182 3.45 31.23 3.92
C LYS A 182 2.04 30.89 3.47
N ASN A 183 1.88 29.80 2.77
CA ASN A 183 0.61 29.30 2.28
C ASN A 183 0.61 27.77 2.16
N TYR A 184 -0.55 27.20 1.97
CA TYR A 184 -0.73 25.76 1.89
C TYR A 184 -0.05 25.14 0.66
N LYS A 185 0.02 25.87 -0.46
CA LYS A 185 0.67 25.41 -1.69
C LYS A 185 2.19 25.25 -1.50
N ASP A 186 2.83 26.18 -0.79
CA ASP A 186 4.26 26.09 -0.47
C ASP A 186 4.55 24.87 0.42
N TYR A 187 3.66 24.59 1.40
CA TYR A 187 3.74 23.39 2.21
C TYR A 187 3.68 22.10 1.35
N LEU A 188 2.67 21.99 0.47
CA LEU A 188 2.53 20.83 -0.41
C LEU A 188 3.72 20.66 -1.36
N SER A 189 4.27 21.78 -1.86
CA SER A 189 5.47 21.76 -2.70
C SER A 189 6.70 21.23 -1.96
N ALA A 190 6.92 21.66 -0.71
CA ALA A 190 8.01 21.17 0.14
C ALA A 190 7.84 19.67 0.44
N MET A 191 6.61 19.23 0.76
CA MET A 191 6.32 17.81 0.98
C MET A 191 6.56 16.98 -0.27
N SER A 192 6.20 17.48 -1.44
CA SER A 192 6.47 16.81 -2.73
C SER A 192 7.96 16.60 -2.97
N GLN A 193 8.80 17.59 -2.66
CA GLN A 193 10.27 17.46 -2.80
C GLN A 193 10.81 16.39 -1.84
N SER A 194 10.36 16.38 -0.59
CA SER A 194 10.72 15.35 0.39
C SER A 194 10.31 13.96 -0.06
N LEU A 195 9.08 13.80 -0.57
CA LEU A 195 8.56 12.51 -1.04
C LEU A 195 9.26 12.03 -2.32
N LYS A 196 9.70 12.94 -3.18
CA LYS A 196 10.54 12.61 -4.34
C LYS A 196 11.90 12.06 -3.91
N ALA A 197 12.53 12.63 -2.89
CA ALA A 197 13.77 12.10 -2.33
C ALA A 197 13.55 10.71 -1.68
N CYS A 198 12.44 10.54 -0.96
CA CYS A 198 12.01 9.25 -0.41
C CYS A 198 11.82 8.18 -1.51
N PHE A 199 11.17 8.53 -2.62
CA PHE A 199 10.99 7.62 -3.76
C PHE A 199 12.33 7.14 -4.32
N ARG A 200 13.31 8.02 -4.44
CA ARG A 200 14.63 7.69 -4.96
C ARG A 200 15.35 6.65 -4.10
N VAL A 201 15.35 6.84 -2.78
CA VAL A 201 16.10 5.97 -1.86
C VAL A 201 15.37 4.66 -1.54
N LEU A 202 14.04 4.61 -1.68
CA LEU A 202 13.26 3.40 -1.42
C LEU A 202 13.52 2.33 -2.48
N GLU A 203 13.71 1.08 -2.05
CA GLU A 203 13.88 -0.09 -2.94
C GLU A 203 12.59 -0.36 -3.73
N GLU A 204 12.72 -0.83 -4.99
CA GLU A 204 11.57 -1.17 -5.84
C GLU A 204 10.66 -2.19 -5.16
N GLY A 205 9.35 -1.89 -5.22
CA GLY A 205 8.33 -2.77 -4.66
C GLY A 205 8.21 -2.72 -3.14
N ARG A 206 8.96 -1.83 -2.46
CA ARG A 206 8.88 -1.61 -1.01
C ARG A 206 7.89 -0.48 -0.68
N PHE A 207 7.63 -0.32 0.60
CA PHE A 207 6.52 0.50 1.09
C PHE A 207 7.01 1.81 1.72
N ILE A 208 6.20 2.86 1.50
CA ILE A 208 6.20 4.08 2.29
C ILE A 208 4.86 4.18 3.01
N ILE A 209 4.90 4.49 4.30
CA ILE A 209 3.71 4.66 5.14
C ILE A 209 3.78 6.05 5.76
N ILE A 210 2.73 6.83 5.55
CA ILE A 210 2.68 8.21 6.00
C ILE A 210 1.50 8.39 6.95
N ASN A 211 1.80 8.78 8.19
CA ASN A 211 0.79 9.13 9.17
C ASN A 211 0.39 10.59 9.00
N VAL A 212 -0.85 10.82 8.67
CA VAL A 212 -1.42 12.17 8.45
C VAL A 212 -2.84 12.29 8.99
N SER A 213 -3.23 13.52 9.30
CA SER A 213 -4.58 13.86 9.74
C SER A 213 -4.97 15.23 9.20
N PRO A 214 -6.26 15.50 8.99
CA PRO A 214 -6.72 16.84 8.66
C PRO A 214 -6.29 17.86 9.71
N VAL A 215 -5.84 19.01 9.27
CA VAL A 215 -5.43 20.12 10.16
C VAL A 215 -6.52 21.18 10.21
N ILE A 216 -6.85 21.62 11.42
CA ILE A 216 -7.78 22.73 11.65
C ILE A 216 -6.98 23.95 12.04
N THR A 217 -7.13 25.05 11.29
CA THR A 217 -6.60 26.35 11.69
C THR A 217 -7.54 27.03 12.68
N LYS A 218 -6.96 27.74 13.64
CA LYS A 218 -7.74 28.57 14.54
C LYS A 218 -8.41 29.72 13.76
N ARG A 219 -9.68 30.00 14.06
CA ARG A 219 -10.36 31.18 13.54
C ARG A 219 -9.86 32.44 14.19
N ALA A 220 -9.87 33.56 13.47
CA ALA A 220 -9.44 34.86 14.00
C ALA A 220 -10.44 35.44 15.02
N GLY A 221 -11.73 35.13 14.94
CA GLY A 221 -12.78 35.56 15.84
C GLY A 221 -14.03 34.66 15.69
N ARG A 222 -15.08 34.95 16.47
CA ARG A 222 -16.34 34.14 16.41
C ARG A 222 -17.08 34.30 15.10
N GLU A 223 -16.89 35.42 14.43
CA GLU A 223 -17.49 35.79 13.12
C GLU A 223 -16.78 35.15 11.93
N PHE A 224 -15.65 34.50 12.13
CA PHE A 224 -14.87 33.84 11.07
C PHE A 224 -14.93 32.31 11.18
N GLU A 225 -14.84 31.63 10.06
CA GLU A 225 -14.77 30.18 10.03
C GLU A 225 -13.34 29.68 10.33
N SER A 226 -13.27 28.49 10.93
CA SER A 226 -12.02 27.72 10.96
C SER A 226 -11.90 26.91 9.67
N VAL A 227 -10.73 26.94 9.03
CA VAL A 227 -10.44 26.17 7.82
C VAL A 227 -9.85 24.81 8.20
N ARG A 228 -10.31 23.74 7.54
CA ARG A 228 -9.70 22.40 7.61
C ARG A 228 -8.96 22.13 6.31
N TYR A 229 -7.70 21.76 6.45
CA TYR A 229 -6.88 21.32 5.31
C TYR A 229 -6.92 19.80 5.22
N PRO A 230 -7.34 19.24 4.07
CA PRO A 230 -7.49 17.80 3.90
C PRO A 230 -6.16 17.14 3.49
N ILE A 231 -5.13 17.26 4.32
CA ILE A 231 -3.74 16.87 4.02
C ILE A 231 -3.65 15.44 3.49
N HIS A 232 -4.42 14.52 4.03
CA HIS A 232 -4.39 13.10 3.62
C HIS A 232 -4.86 12.89 2.17
N PHE A 233 -5.79 13.70 1.66
CA PHE A 233 -6.21 13.66 0.26
C PHE A 233 -5.17 14.30 -0.67
N ASP A 234 -4.59 15.42 -0.26
CA ASP A 234 -3.57 16.11 -1.06
C ASP A 234 -2.28 15.28 -1.15
N PHE A 235 -1.91 14.57 -0.07
CA PHE A 235 -0.78 13.64 -0.08
C PHE A 235 -0.99 12.47 -1.03
N HIS A 236 -2.24 12.01 -1.24
CA HIS A 236 -2.53 11.00 -2.25
C HIS A 236 -2.01 11.44 -3.62
N GLN A 237 -2.39 12.64 -4.08
CA GLN A 237 -1.97 13.13 -5.39
C GLN A 237 -0.46 13.27 -5.49
N ILE A 238 0.18 13.85 -4.47
CA ILE A 238 1.64 14.01 -4.42
C ILE A 238 2.35 12.67 -4.53
N LEU A 239 1.87 11.63 -3.84
CA LEU A 239 2.47 10.30 -3.88
C LEU A 239 2.32 9.64 -5.26
N ILE A 240 1.14 9.74 -5.87
CA ILE A 240 0.91 9.23 -7.23
C ILE A 240 1.84 9.92 -8.24
N ASP A 241 1.94 11.25 -8.19
CA ASP A 241 2.79 12.05 -9.08
C ASP A 241 4.28 11.71 -8.93
N ASN A 242 4.70 11.33 -7.72
CA ASN A 242 6.07 10.88 -7.46
C ASN A 242 6.32 9.39 -7.79
N GLY A 243 5.36 8.68 -8.37
CA GLY A 243 5.55 7.31 -8.87
C GLY A 243 5.19 6.19 -7.90
N PHE A 244 4.63 6.50 -6.75
CA PHE A 244 4.04 5.52 -5.86
C PHE A 244 2.65 5.09 -6.36
N TYR A 245 2.13 3.97 -5.86
CA TYR A 245 0.73 3.63 -6.01
C TYR A 245 0.11 3.25 -4.66
N PHE A 246 -1.16 3.58 -4.52
CA PHE A 246 -1.95 3.33 -3.33
C PHE A 246 -2.13 1.82 -3.12
N VAL A 247 -1.95 1.37 -1.89
CA VAL A 247 -2.14 -0.03 -1.49
C VAL A 247 -3.29 -0.15 -0.52
N ASP A 248 -3.26 0.67 0.56
CA ASP A 248 -4.28 0.60 1.61
C ASP A 248 -4.27 1.88 2.47
N GLU A 249 -5.32 2.05 3.27
CA GLU A 249 -5.40 3.02 4.34
C GLU A 249 -5.68 2.30 5.65
N ILE A 250 -4.84 2.54 6.65
CA ILE A 250 -5.01 2.04 8.01
C ILE A 250 -5.41 3.23 8.89
N LEU A 251 -6.47 3.08 9.66
CA LEU A 251 -6.95 4.08 10.59
C LEU A 251 -6.38 3.81 11.98
N TRP A 252 -5.50 4.69 12.44
CA TRP A 252 -5.10 4.70 13.84
C TRP A 252 -6.19 5.37 14.67
N ILE A 253 -6.94 4.59 15.45
CA ILE A 253 -8.02 5.04 16.31
C ILE A 253 -7.48 5.25 17.72
N LYS A 254 -7.66 6.46 18.24
CA LYS A 254 -7.27 6.87 19.58
C LYS A 254 -8.47 6.81 20.52
N PRO A 255 -8.30 6.42 21.78
CA PRO A 255 -9.36 6.55 22.77
C PRO A 255 -9.80 8.03 22.91
N ASP A 256 -11.10 8.29 23.02
CA ASP A 256 -11.67 9.62 23.07
C ASP A 256 -11.06 10.49 24.16
N PHE A 257 -10.81 9.91 25.35
CA PHE A 257 -10.21 10.60 26.48
C PHE A 257 -8.76 11.04 26.27
N SER A 258 -8.06 10.43 25.30
CA SER A 258 -6.65 10.73 25.02
C SER A 258 -6.45 11.89 24.03
N VAL A 259 -7.52 12.40 23.45
CA VAL A 259 -7.50 13.49 22.50
C VAL A 259 -8.12 14.73 23.15
N PRO A 260 -7.47 15.92 23.06
CA PRO A 260 -8.04 17.15 23.61
C PRO A 260 -9.46 17.35 23.11
N ASN A 261 -10.39 17.53 24.05
CA ASN A 261 -11.79 17.75 23.70
C ASN A 261 -11.97 19.11 22.99
N ARG A 262 -12.20 19.07 21.69
CA ARG A 262 -12.48 20.24 20.87
C ARG A 262 -13.98 20.58 20.81
N ILE A 263 -14.82 19.76 21.44
CA ILE A 263 -16.30 19.81 21.36
C ILE A 263 -16.89 20.65 22.47
N GLY A 264 -16.11 21.10 23.49
CA GLY A 264 -16.64 21.77 24.68
C GLY A 264 -17.65 22.90 24.43
N GLY A 265 -17.52 23.64 23.31
CA GLY A 265 -18.49 24.65 22.89
C GLY A 265 -19.67 24.11 22.06
N TYR A 266 -19.62 22.84 21.58
CA TYR A 266 -20.64 22.27 20.70
C TYR A 266 -21.70 21.49 21.42
N LEU A 267 -21.41 20.90 22.57
CA LEU A 267 -22.41 20.25 23.43
C LEU A 267 -23.50 21.25 23.86
N GLN A 268 -23.17 22.53 23.87
CA GLN A 268 -24.13 23.59 24.18
C GLN A 268 -25.03 23.96 22.98
N ASN A 269 -24.62 23.67 21.76
CA ASN A 269 -25.31 24.00 20.52
C ASN A 269 -25.70 22.73 19.76
N LYS A 270 -26.67 21.97 20.27
CA LYS A 270 -27.27 20.80 19.60
C LYS A 270 -28.06 21.18 18.35
N LYS A 271 -27.63 22.18 17.60
CA LYS A 271 -28.30 22.64 16.39
C LYS A 271 -27.76 21.90 15.16
N PRO A 272 -28.63 21.49 14.22
CA PRO A 272 -28.21 21.04 12.90
C PRO A 272 -27.23 22.06 12.28
N LEU A 273 -26.33 21.58 11.41
CA LEU A 273 -25.27 22.35 10.73
C LEU A 273 -24.11 22.84 11.66
N GLY A 274 -24.26 22.73 12.96
CA GLY A 274 -23.22 23.06 13.95
C GLY A 274 -22.34 21.87 14.36
N TYR A 275 -22.60 20.64 13.88
CA TYR A 275 -21.89 19.45 14.30
C TYR A 275 -20.43 19.45 13.80
N LYS A 276 -19.49 19.30 14.73
CA LYS A 276 -18.06 19.15 14.45
C LYS A 276 -17.50 18.05 15.36
N PRO A 277 -17.28 16.84 14.84
CA PRO A 277 -16.78 15.73 15.64
C PRO A 277 -15.38 15.97 16.17
N ASN A 278 -15.05 15.36 17.30
CA ASN A 278 -13.68 15.26 17.75
C ASN A 278 -12.90 14.32 16.82
N CYS A 279 -11.68 14.73 16.43
CA CYS A 279 -10.86 13.94 15.52
C CYS A 279 -10.02 12.96 16.33
N VAL A 280 -10.53 11.73 16.49
CA VAL A 280 -9.89 10.66 17.25
C VAL A 280 -9.10 9.69 16.36
N SER A 281 -9.09 9.88 15.05
CA SER A 281 -8.37 9.02 14.10
C SER A 281 -7.29 9.77 13.36
N GLU A 282 -6.24 9.05 12.99
CA GLU A 282 -5.25 9.48 11.99
C GLU A 282 -5.13 8.40 10.92
N SER A 283 -4.85 8.82 9.67
CA SER A 283 -4.66 7.90 8.55
C SER A 283 -3.19 7.52 8.44
N LEU A 284 -2.93 6.22 8.35
CA LEU A 284 -1.67 5.67 7.86
C LEU A 284 -1.87 5.33 6.39
N LEU A 285 -1.41 6.20 5.51
CA LEU A 285 -1.50 6.02 4.07
C LEU A 285 -0.40 5.07 3.62
N VAL A 286 -0.79 3.87 3.14
CA VAL A 286 0.13 2.82 2.71
C VAL A 286 0.31 2.88 1.20
N TYR A 287 1.52 3.17 0.76
CA TYR A 287 1.89 3.22 -0.64
C TYR A 287 3.07 2.30 -0.94
N ARG A 288 3.17 1.88 -2.19
CA ARG A 288 4.26 1.04 -2.67
C ARG A 288 4.98 1.72 -3.83
N LYS A 289 6.31 1.67 -3.86
CA LYS A 289 7.09 2.08 -5.02
C LYS A 289 6.80 1.15 -6.19
N LYS A 290 6.48 1.70 -7.37
CA LYS A 290 6.18 0.90 -8.57
C LYS A 290 7.31 -0.08 -8.85
N ALA A 291 6.95 -1.32 -9.16
CA ALA A 291 7.87 -2.39 -9.53
C ALA A 291 7.17 -3.34 -10.50
N PRO A 292 7.88 -3.95 -11.45
CA PRO A 292 7.31 -4.90 -12.40
C PRO A 292 7.12 -6.31 -11.79
N PHE A 293 7.07 -6.43 -10.48
CA PHE A 293 6.94 -7.69 -9.74
C PHE A 293 6.11 -7.52 -8.46
N LEU A 294 5.58 -8.64 -7.96
CA LEU A 294 4.80 -8.69 -6.72
C LEU A 294 5.69 -8.66 -5.45
N PRO A 295 5.13 -8.37 -4.25
CA PRO A 295 5.87 -8.37 -2.98
C PRO A 295 6.59 -9.68 -2.65
N ASP A 296 6.11 -10.83 -3.16
CA ASP A 296 6.75 -12.14 -2.98
C ASP A 296 8.22 -12.16 -3.42
N LYS A 297 8.58 -11.32 -4.41
CA LYS A 297 9.98 -11.17 -4.80
C LYS A 297 10.80 -10.45 -3.74
N ASN A 298 10.27 -9.39 -3.15
CA ASN A 298 10.93 -8.69 -2.05
C ASN A 298 11.13 -9.64 -0.84
N ILE A 299 10.13 -10.48 -0.53
CA ILE A 299 10.23 -11.50 0.51
C ILE A 299 11.40 -12.44 0.23
N LYS A 300 11.48 -13.01 -0.98
CA LYS A 300 12.57 -13.90 -1.39
C LYS A 300 13.96 -13.25 -1.34
N ILE A 301 14.04 -11.94 -1.61
CA ILE A 301 15.29 -11.18 -1.49
C ILE A 301 15.68 -11.02 -0.01
N ALA A 302 14.73 -10.64 0.84
CA ALA A 302 14.96 -10.52 2.28
C ALA A 302 15.39 -11.86 2.89
N GLU A 303 14.74 -12.98 2.53
CA GLU A 303 15.13 -14.32 2.95
C GLU A 303 16.58 -14.66 2.58
N LYS A 304 16.99 -14.32 1.36
CA LYS A 304 18.38 -14.55 0.93
C LYS A 304 19.40 -13.69 1.70
N ARG A 305 19.02 -12.46 2.06
CA ARG A 305 19.86 -11.57 2.90
C ARG A 305 20.00 -12.11 4.33
N LEU A 306 18.96 -12.75 4.87
CA LEU A 306 18.94 -13.27 6.24
C LEU A 306 19.63 -14.64 6.39
N LYS A 307 19.61 -15.49 5.37
CA LYS A 307 20.18 -16.85 5.41
C LYS A 307 21.62 -16.93 5.92
N PRO A 308 22.56 -16.05 5.56
CA PRO A 308 23.93 -16.08 6.08
C PRO A 308 24.03 -15.75 7.57
N ILE A 309 23.03 -15.06 8.13
CA ILE A 309 23.06 -14.51 9.49
C ILE A 309 22.37 -15.46 10.48
N LYS A 310 21.37 -16.22 10.01
CA LYS A 310 20.56 -17.10 10.86
C LYS A 310 20.34 -18.46 10.21
N GLN A 311 21.11 -19.46 10.68
CA GLN A 311 20.98 -20.85 10.17
C GLN A 311 19.67 -21.54 10.53
N ASN A 312 18.87 -21.04 11.50
CA ASN A 312 17.70 -21.73 12.07
C ASN A 312 16.50 -20.83 12.42
N HIS A 313 16.24 -19.75 11.70
CA HIS A 313 15.06 -18.91 12.01
C HIS A 313 14.01 -18.93 10.93
N THR A 314 12.76 -19.25 11.34
CA THR A 314 11.56 -18.88 10.60
C THR A 314 11.50 -17.36 10.48
N LEU A 315 11.12 -16.85 9.28
CA LEU A 315 11.00 -15.42 8.95
C LEU A 315 10.03 -14.64 9.86
N PHE A 316 9.13 -15.35 10.49
CA PHE A 316 8.23 -14.84 11.49
C PHE A 316 8.86 -15.14 12.85
N GLY A 317 9.32 -14.10 13.55
CA GLY A 317 9.86 -14.24 14.90
C GLY A 317 8.92 -15.06 15.79
N LYS A 318 9.49 -15.77 16.77
CA LYS A 318 8.75 -16.64 17.71
C LYS A 318 7.64 -15.95 18.55
N LYS A 319 7.48 -14.66 18.46
CA LYS A 319 6.38 -13.94 19.08
C LYS A 319 5.23 -13.91 18.09
N GLU A 320 4.24 -14.75 18.32
CA GLU A 320 2.94 -14.62 17.65
C GLU A 320 2.36 -13.25 18.03
N LEU A 321 2.55 -12.29 17.13
CA LEU A 321 1.83 -11.03 17.25
C LEU A 321 0.37 -11.31 16.93
N PRO A 322 -0.57 -10.73 17.68
CA PRO A 322 -1.96 -10.80 17.26
C PRO A 322 -2.07 -10.27 15.84
N ILE A 323 -2.61 -11.11 14.94
CA ILE A 323 -2.82 -10.73 13.54
C ILE A 323 -3.93 -9.69 13.53
N GLU A 324 -3.61 -8.48 13.08
CA GLU A 324 -4.62 -7.47 12.82
C GLU A 324 -5.40 -7.87 11.56
N THR A 325 -6.68 -8.10 11.73
CA THR A 325 -7.58 -8.55 10.65
C THR A 325 -8.37 -7.40 10.03
N THR A 326 -8.29 -6.20 10.61
CA THR A 326 -8.96 -5.00 10.15
C THR A 326 -7.96 -3.87 9.94
N ASN A 327 -8.33 -2.90 9.12
CA ASN A 327 -7.54 -1.68 8.94
C ASN A 327 -7.78 -0.63 10.04
N CYS A 328 -8.52 -0.94 11.10
CA CYS A 328 -8.72 -0.07 12.27
C CYS A 328 -7.80 -0.51 13.41
N TRP A 329 -6.75 0.26 13.68
CA TRP A 329 -5.79 -0.01 14.74
C TRP A 329 -6.08 0.84 15.97
N TYR A 330 -6.53 0.20 17.05
CA TYR A 330 -6.83 0.87 18.31
C TYR A 330 -5.55 0.96 19.15
N ILE A 331 -4.93 2.14 19.18
CA ILE A 331 -3.66 2.38 19.87
C ILE A 331 -3.74 3.69 20.66
N THR A 332 -3.43 3.60 21.97
CA THR A 332 -3.38 4.78 22.83
C THR A 332 -2.16 5.65 22.47
N PRO A 333 -2.34 6.96 22.22
CA PRO A 333 -1.22 7.85 21.95
C PRO A 333 -0.33 8.00 23.19
N LYS A 334 0.97 8.20 22.95
CA LYS A 334 1.95 8.52 24.01
C LYS A 334 2.08 10.02 24.12
N SER A 335 2.03 10.57 25.32
CA SER A 335 2.36 11.98 25.57
C SER A 335 3.81 12.11 26.03
N SER A 336 4.50 13.13 25.53
CA SER A 336 5.85 13.49 25.98
C SER A 336 5.87 14.98 26.35
N LYS A 337 6.59 15.34 27.42
CA LYS A 337 6.81 16.74 27.81
C LYS A 337 7.76 17.44 26.81
N ASP A 338 8.66 16.70 26.20
CA ASP A 338 9.75 17.25 25.37
C ASP A 338 9.40 17.34 23.88
N HIS A 339 8.43 16.54 23.42
CA HIS A 339 7.99 16.53 22.02
C HIS A 339 6.47 16.38 21.94
N PRO A 340 5.78 17.31 21.30
CA PRO A 340 4.31 17.38 21.31
C PRO A 340 3.59 16.36 20.44
N ALA A 341 4.32 15.61 19.59
CA ALA A 341 3.76 14.59 18.69
C ALA A 341 4.73 13.41 18.60
N VAL A 342 4.59 12.45 19.49
CA VAL A 342 5.44 11.26 19.56
C VAL A 342 4.61 10.06 19.11
N PHE A 343 5.19 9.23 18.23
CA PHE A 343 4.58 7.94 17.93
C PHE A 343 4.49 7.05 19.17
N PRO A 344 3.37 6.33 19.36
CA PRO A 344 3.37 5.20 20.28
C PRO A 344 4.33 4.12 19.78
N GLU A 345 5.09 3.54 20.68
CA GLU A 345 6.03 2.44 20.35
C GLU A 345 5.30 1.27 19.68
N SER A 346 4.11 0.91 20.19
CA SER A 346 3.27 -0.14 19.61
C SER A 346 2.80 0.12 18.18
N LEU A 347 2.67 1.39 17.76
CA LEU A 347 2.40 1.73 16.37
C LEU A 347 3.63 1.47 15.50
N CYS A 348 4.81 1.88 15.97
CA CYS A 348 6.07 1.64 15.29
C CYS A 348 6.36 0.13 15.16
N GLU A 349 6.15 -0.64 16.24
CA GLU A 349 6.29 -2.09 16.27
C GLU A 349 5.41 -2.78 15.23
N ARG A 350 4.12 -2.40 15.12
CA ARG A 350 3.20 -2.95 14.12
C ARG A 350 3.67 -2.66 12.70
N VAL A 351 4.00 -1.42 12.40
CA VAL A 351 4.49 -1.04 11.07
C VAL A 351 5.75 -1.82 10.72
N LEU A 352 6.72 -1.92 11.63
CA LEU A 352 7.96 -2.66 11.40
C LEU A 352 7.71 -4.16 11.17
N ASN A 353 6.80 -4.77 11.92
CA ASN A 353 6.49 -6.18 11.80
C ASN A 353 5.79 -6.53 10.47
N TYR A 354 4.88 -5.67 10.00
CA TYR A 354 4.13 -5.95 8.78
C TYR A 354 4.87 -5.55 7.49
N TYR A 355 5.81 -4.59 7.56
CA TYR A 355 6.38 -3.99 6.36
C TYR A 355 7.90 -4.06 6.25
N SER A 356 8.60 -4.68 7.22
CA SER A 356 10.06 -4.84 7.18
C SER A 356 10.54 -6.15 7.78
N PHE A 357 11.78 -6.54 7.43
CA PHE A 357 12.47 -7.67 8.01
C PHE A 357 13.64 -7.20 8.89
N GLU A 358 14.14 -8.09 9.76
CA GLU A 358 15.37 -7.81 10.52
C GLU A 358 16.54 -7.51 9.57
N ASN A 359 17.48 -6.69 10.03
CA ASN A 359 18.65 -6.22 9.28
C ASN A 359 18.35 -5.40 8.02
N GLU A 360 17.10 -4.98 7.83
CA GLU A 360 16.74 -4.04 6.78
C GLU A 360 16.91 -2.59 7.22
N VAL A 361 17.26 -1.73 6.27
CA VAL A 361 17.31 -0.28 6.48
C VAL A 361 15.90 0.30 6.46
N VAL A 362 15.52 0.96 7.54
CA VAL A 362 14.22 1.63 7.68
C VAL A 362 14.44 3.11 7.92
N CYS A 363 13.67 3.96 7.25
CA CYS A 363 13.90 5.41 7.27
C CYS A 363 12.70 6.19 7.84
N ASP A 364 13.01 7.18 8.67
CA ASP A 364 12.09 8.26 9.03
C ASP A 364 12.68 9.60 8.58
N PRO A 365 12.16 10.20 7.50
CA PRO A 365 12.66 11.48 6.98
C PRO A 365 12.28 12.69 7.83
N PHE A 366 11.44 12.52 8.88
CA PHE A 366 11.02 13.58 9.79
C PHE A 366 11.09 13.09 11.25
N ALA A 367 12.28 12.67 11.68
CA ALA A 367 12.49 11.84 12.86
C ALA A 367 12.03 12.44 14.20
N GLY A 368 12.06 13.75 14.36
CA GLY A 368 11.64 14.44 15.58
C GLY A 368 12.32 13.87 16.84
N SER A 369 11.53 13.24 17.72
CA SER A 369 12.05 12.59 18.94
C SER A 369 12.79 11.29 18.70
N GLY A 370 12.72 10.71 17.50
CA GLY A 370 13.39 9.46 17.12
C GLY A 370 12.73 8.17 17.60
N THR A 371 11.48 8.21 18.02
CA THR A 371 10.78 7.02 18.55
C THR A 371 10.81 5.86 17.56
N PHE A 372 10.48 6.12 16.28
CA PHE A 372 10.54 5.06 15.26
C PHE A 372 11.94 4.46 15.13
N GLY A 373 12.98 5.30 15.13
CA GLY A 373 14.37 4.84 15.05
C GLY A 373 14.78 3.99 16.25
N MET A 374 14.36 4.36 17.47
CA MET A 374 14.65 3.60 18.68
C MET A 374 13.97 2.22 18.66
N VAL A 375 12.69 2.18 18.29
CA VAL A 375 11.95 0.91 18.16
C VAL A 375 12.53 0.05 17.03
N ALA A 376 12.87 0.65 15.91
CA ALA A 376 13.53 -0.07 14.81
C ALA A 376 14.86 -0.71 15.24
N LYS A 377 15.69 0.02 15.98
CA LYS A 377 16.96 -0.47 16.54
C LYS A 377 16.72 -1.65 17.51
N SER A 378 15.76 -1.53 18.43
CA SER A 378 15.45 -2.60 19.40
C SER A 378 14.90 -3.86 18.73
N MET A 379 14.23 -3.72 17.57
CA MET A 379 13.72 -4.82 16.76
C MET A 379 14.70 -5.35 15.70
N GLY A 380 15.96 -4.98 15.77
CA GLY A 380 17.01 -5.50 14.87
C GLY A 380 16.98 -4.92 13.44
N ARG A 381 16.31 -3.76 13.22
CA ARG A 381 16.39 -3.02 11.97
C ARG A 381 17.52 -2.00 12.05
N ILE A 382 17.92 -1.46 10.90
CA ILE A 382 18.95 -0.43 10.79
C ILE A 382 18.26 0.90 10.49
N PRO A 383 18.02 1.76 11.49
CA PRO A 383 17.34 3.02 11.26
C PRO A 383 18.24 4.07 10.60
N LEU A 384 17.68 4.76 9.60
CA LEU A 384 18.18 5.98 8.99
C LEU A 384 17.20 7.11 9.31
N LEU A 385 17.66 8.11 10.06
CA LEU A 385 16.81 9.23 10.47
C LEU A 385 17.24 10.51 9.76
N CYS A 386 16.28 11.39 9.41
CA CYS A 386 16.59 12.75 9.00
C CYS A 386 15.92 13.72 9.98
N GLU A 387 16.66 14.73 10.41
CA GLU A 387 16.16 15.78 11.31
C GLU A 387 16.81 17.11 11.00
N GLN A 388 15.98 18.14 10.75
CA GLN A 388 16.50 19.47 10.45
C GLN A 388 16.63 20.39 11.68
N HIS A 389 15.85 20.11 12.74
CA HIS A 389 15.86 20.96 13.92
C HIS A 389 17.06 20.63 14.81
N PRO A 390 18.00 21.58 15.09
CA PRO A 390 19.25 21.31 15.77
C PRO A 390 19.08 20.65 17.15
N LYS A 391 18.10 21.08 17.93
CA LYS A 391 17.82 20.50 19.26
C LYS A 391 17.46 19.03 19.19
N TYR A 392 16.61 18.63 18.24
CA TYR A 392 16.21 17.23 18.07
C TYR A 392 17.34 16.41 17.50
N ALA A 393 18.10 16.93 16.53
CA ALA A 393 19.27 16.27 15.99
C ALA A 393 20.33 15.96 17.09
N GLN A 394 20.63 16.93 17.98
CA GLN A 394 21.52 16.69 19.12
C GLN A 394 21.00 15.61 20.08
N ASN A 395 19.69 15.55 20.31
CA ASN A 395 19.11 14.50 21.13
C ASN A 395 19.24 13.12 20.48
N LEU A 396 19.06 13.02 19.16
CA LEU A 396 19.27 11.77 18.41
C LEU A 396 20.73 11.29 18.47
N ILE A 397 21.68 12.21 18.38
CA ILE A 397 23.12 11.87 18.55
C ILE A 397 23.37 11.28 19.96
N LYS A 398 22.80 11.89 21.02
CA LYS A 398 22.87 11.37 22.39
C LYS A 398 22.23 9.98 22.54
N LEU A 399 21.19 9.66 21.75
CA LEU A 399 20.57 8.35 21.70
C LEU A 399 21.36 7.30 20.89
N GLY A 400 22.55 7.70 20.39
CA GLY A 400 23.49 6.80 19.71
C GLY A 400 23.24 6.64 18.21
N PHE A 401 22.57 7.60 17.55
CA PHE A 401 22.53 7.69 16.09
C PHE A 401 23.78 8.42 15.59
N LYS A 402 24.47 7.82 14.63
CA LYS A 402 25.68 8.40 14.07
C LYS A 402 25.33 9.37 12.94
N GLU A 403 25.80 10.61 13.03
CA GLU A 403 25.71 11.57 11.94
C GLU A 403 26.57 11.12 10.74
N ILE A 404 26.02 11.24 9.50
CA ILE A 404 26.63 10.86 8.23
C ILE A 404 26.43 11.91 7.13
#